data_5c03c898f1b050607a4e2838e518f697
#
_entry.id   5c03c898f1b050607a4e2838e518f697
#
_cell.length_a   1.000
_cell.length_b   1.000
_cell.length_c   1.000
_cell.angle_alpha   90.00
_cell.angle_beta   90.00
_cell.angle_gamma   90.00
#
_symmetry.space_group_name_H-M   'P 1'
#
loop_
_entity.id
_entity.type
_entity.pdbx_description
1 polymer ?
#
loop_
_entity_poly.entity_id
_entity_poly.type
_entity_poly.pdbx_seq_one_letter_code
_entity_poly.pdbx_strand_id
1 'polypeptide(L)'
;MKRRALLAAVFLMSMGGASEAASTWYVQADATAGGNGSRSRPFATLEQVEAASHPGDTVRVLPSMRPLDGGIQLKDGQRLMGLGDPVTKGAASGARPTITNTKAMRYQGDAIRLANNNVVENIHIDGAARAGIFGVNAVRPEIRGTLITNNMIQGNDLRRLERLWPEGFVLYQSQGNHFGGITLLACGPGGSSYCAMHAPERTAAANFGEAVIAGNVIRDSNLEGIMLLTDTGAVASFAITDTVVRDLSLTLPRPESLTPPAGIVRSRAFTLIALNHSQVRLTMSRFHAENLSPAGNYATDGLVFLTGGDSPVINGRVSDTAVLNPRMVGEVNNGDSIEIQHRGTTNGVLNLDMTRLDLRDPASANIKILEAANPTNGVYNLTLSDSVLTNTNPAGGLDGQIRLSGASNGTKAFALTVRNTKFSGFGGAIGILNANNLETLKVLVENSSLSDFTAPAGATPIAAVTVTHPADKMLGTAVIDLGGGPLGSHGRNRFVKNAGPDVSVSNANTRTAPIRVDAAGDYWGGGAPVMAAAAQGATKAPERGASDVAINGNVTFNPPTHLTSDPAR
;
A
#
# COMPACT_ATOMS: atom_id res chain seq x y z
N MET A 1 57.64 -11.36 -53.15
CA MET A 1 56.77 -10.23 -52.78
C MET A 1 56.46 -10.29 -51.25
N LYS A 2 57.18 -9.49 -50.47
CA LYS A 2 57.07 -9.46 -49.01
C LYS A 2 56.06 -8.37 -48.63
N ARG A 3 54.90 -8.72 -48.04
CA ARG A 3 53.93 -7.74 -47.46
C ARG A 3 54.35 -7.45 -46.03
N ARG A 4 54.69 -6.20 -45.76
CA ARG A 4 54.89 -5.65 -44.39
C ARG A 4 53.55 -5.32 -43.81
N ALA A 5 53.21 -5.93 -42.67
CA ALA A 5 52.07 -5.52 -41.83
C ALA A 5 52.49 -4.36 -40.93
N LEU A 6 51.77 -3.25 -41.04
CA LEU A 6 51.92 -2.07 -40.18
C LEU A 6 51.02 -2.28 -38.96
N LEU A 7 51.61 -2.47 -37.77
CA LEU A 7 50.89 -2.45 -36.51
C LEU A 7 50.67 -0.98 -36.10
N ALA A 8 49.43 -0.49 -36.11
CA ALA A 8 49.06 0.75 -35.50
C ALA A 8 48.74 0.50 -34.03
N ALA A 9 49.58 0.95 -33.12
CA ALA A 9 49.32 0.97 -31.70
C ALA A 9 48.37 2.16 -31.37
N VAL A 10 47.13 1.86 -31.02
CA VAL A 10 46.19 2.85 -30.48
C VAL A 10 46.48 3.02 -28.99
N PHE A 11 47.08 4.14 -28.64
CA PHE A 11 47.21 4.60 -27.24
C PHE A 11 45.83 5.09 -26.77
N LEU A 12 45.10 4.26 -26.02
CA LEU A 12 43.98 4.74 -25.21
C LEU A 12 44.54 5.52 -24.00
N MET A 13 44.59 6.84 -24.12
CA MET A 13 44.72 7.69 -22.93
C MET A 13 43.42 7.57 -22.13
N SER A 14 43.41 6.76 -21.07
CA SER A 14 42.43 6.85 -20.01
C SER A 14 42.65 8.20 -19.32
N MET A 15 41.84 9.17 -19.70
CA MET A 15 41.67 10.37 -18.88
C MET A 15 41.02 9.91 -17.55
N GLY A 16 41.86 9.55 -16.60
CA GLY A 16 41.45 9.45 -15.20
C GLY A 16 41.05 10.84 -14.75
N GLY A 17 39.76 11.16 -14.86
CA GLY A 17 39.21 12.33 -14.22
C GLY A 17 39.51 12.22 -12.72
N ALA A 18 40.33 13.11 -12.20
CA ALA A 18 40.51 13.26 -10.78
C ALA A 18 39.11 13.45 -10.18
N SER A 19 38.64 12.49 -9.39
CA SER A 19 37.42 12.65 -8.59
C SER A 19 37.70 13.83 -7.65
N GLU A 20 37.09 14.99 -7.89
CA GLU A 20 37.10 16.06 -6.93
C GLU A 20 36.61 15.52 -5.59
N ALA A 21 37.33 15.80 -4.52
CA ALA A 21 36.92 15.38 -3.18
C ALA A 21 35.57 16.01 -2.86
N ALA A 22 34.62 15.20 -2.39
CA ALA A 22 33.28 15.65 -2.05
C ALA A 22 33.31 16.85 -1.07
N SER A 23 32.71 17.94 -1.45
CA SER A 23 32.65 19.18 -0.68
C SER A 23 31.45 19.19 0.26
N THR A 24 31.57 19.99 1.33
CA THR A 24 30.46 20.24 2.24
C THR A 24 30.02 21.71 2.13
N TRP A 25 28.76 21.89 1.78
CA TRP A 25 28.11 23.18 1.64
C TRP A 25 27.11 23.43 2.77
N TYR A 26 27.00 24.64 3.22
CA TYR A 26 26.05 25.04 4.26
C TYR A 26 25.05 26.06 3.73
N VAL A 27 23.77 25.85 4.10
CA VAL A 27 22.67 26.76 3.74
C VAL A 27 21.81 27.05 4.97
N GLN A 28 21.38 28.30 5.13
CA GLN A 28 20.56 28.75 6.26
C GLN A 28 19.65 29.90 5.80
N ALA A 29 18.34 29.82 6.08
CA ALA A 29 17.39 30.84 5.61
C ALA A 29 17.63 32.24 6.21
N ASP A 30 18.22 32.30 7.39
CA ASP A 30 18.54 33.57 8.08
C ASP A 30 19.99 34.04 7.83
N ALA A 31 20.71 33.42 6.87
CA ALA A 31 22.06 33.84 6.52
C ALA A 31 22.09 35.22 5.88
N THR A 32 23.16 35.96 6.16
CA THR A 32 23.41 37.24 5.52
C THR A 32 23.68 37.06 4.03
N ALA A 33 23.19 37.96 3.20
CA ALA A 33 23.43 37.96 1.76
C ALA A 33 24.93 37.93 1.44
N GLY A 34 25.33 37.26 0.35
CA GLY A 34 26.72 37.13 -0.07
C GLY A 34 27.50 36.02 0.67
N GLY A 35 26.81 35.04 1.26
CA GLY A 35 27.43 33.83 1.75
C GLY A 35 28.15 33.05 0.64
N ASN A 36 29.19 32.27 1.02
CA ASN A 36 29.98 31.47 0.09
C ASN A 36 29.80 29.96 0.33
N GLY A 37 28.80 29.58 1.12
CA GLY A 37 28.48 28.15 1.42
C GLY A 37 29.38 27.52 2.47
N SER A 38 30.33 28.25 3.08
CA SER A 38 31.06 27.75 4.25
C SER A 38 30.17 27.78 5.49
N ARG A 39 30.56 27.05 6.55
CA ARG A 39 29.78 27.00 7.81
C ARG A 39 29.65 28.40 8.46
N SER A 40 30.67 29.24 8.36
CA SER A 40 30.67 30.60 8.93
C SER A 40 29.96 31.62 8.03
N ARG A 41 29.80 31.33 6.75
CA ARG A 41 29.13 32.16 5.76
C ARG A 41 28.23 31.32 4.85
N PRO A 42 27.15 30.72 5.41
CA PRO A 42 26.28 29.84 4.66
C PRO A 42 25.55 30.55 3.52
N PHE A 43 25.13 29.84 2.52
CA PHE A 43 24.19 30.35 1.51
C PHE A 43 22.84 30.69 2.15
N ALA A 44 22.17 31.70 1.62
CA ALA A 44 20.85 32.10 2.13
C ALA A 44 19.68 31.39 1.45
N THR A 45 19.90 30.72 0.31
CA THR A 45 18.84 30.06 -0.47
C THR A 45 19.28 28.70 -0.98
N LEU A 46 18.28 27.82 -1.23
CA LEU A 46 18.51 26.51 -1.84
C LEU A 46 19.07 26.63 -3.26
N GLU A 47 18.66 27.65 -4.01
CA GLU A 47 19.15 27.90 -5.36
C GLU A 47 20.66 28.18 -5.40
N GLN A 48 21.19 28.95 -4.43
CA GLN A 48 22.61 29.22 -4.33
C GLN A 48 23.43 27.94 -4.10
N VAL A 49 22.99 27.10 -3.16
CA VAL A 49 23.70 25.84 -2.88
C VAL A 49 23.56 24.83 -4.02
N GLU A 50 22.42 24.81 -4.68
CA GLU A 50 22.20 23.96 -5.85
C GLU A 50 23.14 24.33 -7.01
N ALA A 51 23.30 25.64 -7.26
CA ALA A 51 24.21 26.14 -8.30
C ALA A 51 25.69 25.85 -7.98
N ALA A 52 26.09 25.97 -6.72
CA ALA A 52 27.49 25.83 -6.30
C ALA A 52 27.94 24.38 -6.09
N SER A 53 27.03 23.47 -5.73
CA SER A 53 27.37 22.08 -5.38
C SER A 53 27.52 21.18 -6.60
N HIS A 54 28.26 20.08 -6.45
CA HIS A 54 28.53 19.08 -7.47
C HIS A 54 28.02 17.69 -7.07
N PRO A 55 27.94 16.71 -7.98
CA PRO A 55 27.65 15.34 -7.63
C PRO A 55 28.56 14.81 -6.51
N GLY A 56 28.00 14.06 -5.57
CA GLY A 56 28.72 13.52 -4.42
C GLY A 56 28.85 14.47 -3.23
N ASP A 57 28.57 15.75 -3.38
CA ASP A 57 28.70 16.74 -2.30
C ASP A 57 27.67 16.52 -1.18
N THR A 58 28.03 17.05 0.01
CA THR A 58 27.10 17.10 1.14
C THR A 58 26.56 18.52 1.32
N VAL A 59 25.25 18.65 1.30
CA VAL A 59 24.54 19.88 1.63
C VAL A 59 24.02 19.81 3.06
N ARG A 60 24.49 20.68 3.93
CA ARG A 60 24.07 20.78 5.33
C ARG A 60 23.13 21.96 5.52
N VAL A 61 21.89 21.65 5.89
CA VAL A 61 20.89 22.66 6.20
C VAL A 61 20.98 23.01 7.69
N LEU A 62 21.24 24.27 7.98
CA LEU A 62 21.32 24.77 9.36
C LEU A 62 19.94 25.18 9.88
N PRO A 63 19.66 25.01 11.17
CA PRO A 63 18.44 25.51 11.78
C PRO A 63 18.29 27.02 11.56
N SER A 64 17.07 27.46 11.29
CA SER A 64 16.69 28.84 11.03
C SER A 64 15.33 29.12 11.63
N MET A 65 15.03 30.39 11.92
CA MET A 65 13.69 30.80 12.34
C MET A 65 12.69 30.79 11.19
N ARG A 66 13.16 30.95 9.96
CA ARG A 66 12.35 30.91 8.74
C ARG A 66 12.67 29.64 7.96
N PRO A 67 11.69 29.05 7.23
CA PRO A 67 11.96 27.97 6.30
C PRO A 67 12.76 28.44 5.09
N LEU A 68 13.54 27.54 4.50
CA LEU A 68 14.11 27.70 3.15
C LEU A 68 13.02 27.42 2.13
N ASP A 69 12.60 28.41 1.36
CA ASP A 69 11.56 28.27 0.34
C ASP A 69 12.15 28.09 -1.05
N GLY A 70 11.51 27.28 -1.90
CA GLY A 70 11.82 27.14 -3.32
C GLY A 70 12.27 25.77 -3.78
N GLY A 71 12.38 24.79 -2.89
CA GLY A 71 12.79 23.42 -3.23
C GLY A 71 14.24 23.31 -3.71
N ILE A 72 14.73 22.07 -3.83
CA ILE A 72 16.07 21.74 -4.30
C ILE A 72 16.06 20.51 -5.21
N GLN A 73 16.79 20.57 -6.33
CA GLN A 73 17.12 19.40 -7.16
C GLN A 73 18.49 18.87 -6.72
N LEU A 74 18.54 17.66 -6.19
CA LEU A 74 19.81 17.01 -5.87
C LEU A 74 20.49 16.48 -7.13
N LYS A 75 21.82 16.40 -7.08
CA LYS A 75 22.67 15.76 -8.09
C LYS A 75 23.06 14.35 -7.62
N ASP A 76 23.57 13.53 -8.53
CA ASP A 76 23.96 12.17 -8.23
C ASP A 76 24.90 12.06 -7.02
N GLY A 77 24.60 11.17 -6.11
CA GLY A 77 25.40 10.91 -4.91
C GLY A 77 25.36 12.01 -3.84
N GLN A 78 24.62 13.09 -4.04
CA GLN A 78 24.54 14.15 -3.04
C GLN A 78 23.80 13.71 -1.79
N ARG A 79 24.24 14.26 -0.66
CA ARG A 79 23.61 14.09 0.65
C ARG A 79 23.02 15.42 1.10
N LEU A 80 21.72 15.44 1.43
CA LEU A 80 21.04 16.58 2.04
C LEU A 80 20.74 16.28 3.49
N MET A 81 21.41 16.96 4.40
CA MET A 81 21.38 16.63 5.83
C MET A 81 20.97 17.84 6.67
N GLY A 82 19.93 17.71 7.45
CA GLY A 82 19.55 18.70 8.45
C GLY A 82 20.44 18.60 9.69
N LEU A 83 20.96 19.74 10.14
CA LEU A 83 21.66 19.85 11.40
C LEU A 83 20.68 20.31 12.48
N GLY A 84 20.27 19.42 13.34
CA GLY A 84 19.31 19.61 14.43
C GLY A 84 19.07 18.30 15.16
N ASP A 85 18.17 18.30 16.11
CA ASP A 85 17.85 17.09 16.87
C ASP A 85 17.18 16.03 15.98
N PRO A 86 17.59 14.77 16.06
CA PRO A 86 16.99 13.70 15.27
C PRO A 86 15.51 13.48 15.63
N VAL A 87 14.76 12.91 14.68
CA VAL A 87 13.35 12.54 14.90
C VAL A 87 13.26 11.43 15.94
N THR A 88 12.82 11.76 17.16
CA THR A 88 12.31 10.78 18.09
C THR A 88 10.79 10.65 17.89
N LYS A 89 10.24 9.43 17.96
CA LYS A 89 8.79 9.20 17.87
C LYS A 89 8.06 10.14 18.84
N GLY A 90 7.27 11.08 18.32
CA GLY A 90 6.47 12.00 19.12
C GLY A 90 7.09 13.36 19.49
N ALA A 91 8.34 13.65 19.14
CA ALA A 91 8.94 14.94 19.46
C ALA A 91 8.36 16.08 18.60
N ALA A 92 8.07 17.20 19.24
CA ALA A 92 7.69 18.44 18.57
C ALA A 92 8.78 18.93 17.61
N SER A 93 8.41 19.65 16.56
CA SER A 93 9.24 20.10 15.44
C SER A 93 10.38 21.09 15.79
N GLY A 94 10.75 21.24 17.05
CA GLY A 94 11.43 22.44 17.59
C GLY A 94 12.86 22.74 17.14
N ALA A 95 13.56 21.86 16.45
CA ALA A 95 14.98 22.11 16.17
C ALA A 95 15.48 21.63 14.79
N ARG A 96 14.60 21.19 13.89
CA ARG A 96 15.01 20.77 12.55
C ARG A 96 14.98 21.89 11.56
N PRO A 97 15.96 21.92 10.64
CA PRO A 97 15.89 22.88 9.55
C PRO A 97 14.69 22.55 8.65
N THR A 98 13.96 23.59 8.28
CA THR A 98 12.71 23.46 7.53
C THR A 98 12.88 23.90 6.09
N ILE A 99 12.43 23.07 5.16
CA ILE A 99 12.29 23.36 3.73
C ILE A 99 10.81 23.46 3.39
N THR A 100 10.45 24.44 2.58
CA THR A 100 9.10 24.59 2.01
C THR A 100 9.19 24.88 0.51
N ASN A 101 8.10 24.66 -0.22
CA ASN A 101 8.01 25.07 -1.63
C ASN A 101 6.58 25.49 -1.98
N THR A 102 6.12 26.54 -1.31
CA THR A 102 4.74 27.04 -1.46
C THR A 102 4.66 28.39 -2.15
N LYS A 103 5.72 29.18 -2.14
CA LYS A 103 5.77 30.53 -2.74
C LYS A 103 6.57 30.53 -4.05
N ALA A 104 7.81 30.09 -4.01
CA ALA A 104 8.68 30.07 -5.17
C ALA A 104 8.26 29.06 -6.23
N MET A 105 7.62 27.95 -5.82
CA MET A 105 7.03 26.94 -6.69
C MET A 105 8.01 26.35 -7.72
N ARG A 106 9.31 26.33 -7.40
CA ARG A 106 10.30 25.64 -8.24
C ARG A 106 9.96 24.15 -8.31
N TYR A 107 10.39 23.49 -9.35
CA TYR A 107 10.20 22.03 -9.52
C TYR A 107 8.73 21.57 -9.40
N GLN A 108 7.81 22.37 -9.96
CA GLN A 108 6.37 22.10 -9.90
C GLN A 108 5.84 21.99 -8.45
N GLY A 109 6.53 22.57 -7.48
CA GLY A 109 6.14 22.57 -6.08
C GLY A 109 6.71 21.42 -5.25
N ASP A 110 7.61 20.58 -5.77
CA ASP A 110 8.33 19.58 -4.97
C ASP A 110 9.34 20.26 -4.06
N ALA A 111 9.42 19.84 -2.80
CA ALA A 111 10.41 20.43 -1.89
C ALA A 111 11.81 19.87 -2.12
N ILE A 112 11.93 18.56 -2.35
CA ILE A 112 13.20 17.90 -2.65
C ILE A 112 13.01 16.99 -3.84
N ARG A 113 13.82 17.19 -4.89
CA ARG A 113 13.91 16.26 -6.02
C ARG A 113 15.18 15.43 -5.94
N LEU A 114 15.03 14.14 -6.13
CA LEU A 114 16.12 13.18 -6.07
C LEU A 114 16.75 12.95 -7.46
N ALA A 115 18.03 12.64 -7.45
CA ALA A 115 18.79 11.98 -8.50
C ALA A 115 19.25 10.59 -7.99
N ASN A 116 20.33 10.03 -8.55
CA ASN A 116 20.82 8.70 -8.15
C ASN A 116 21.62 8.74 -6.84
N ASN A 117 21.49 7.71 -6.01
CA ASN A 117 22.28 7.47 -4.80
C ASN A 117 22.25 8.65 -3.81
N ASN A 118 21.14 9.37 -3.75
CA ASN A 118 20.99 10.46 -2.81
C ASN A 118 20.66 9.96 -1.41
N VAL A 119 21.09 10.73 -0.41
CA VAL A 119 20.68 10.58 0.99
C VAL A 119 20.00 11.86 1.44
N VAL A 120 18.76 11.75 1.92
CA VAL A 120 18.03 12.84 2.56
C VAL A 120 17.81 12.46 4.02
N GLU A 121 18.32 13.27 4.93
CA GLU A 121 18.32 12.92 6.34
C GLU A 121 17.99 14.09 7.25
N ASN A 122 17.12 13.86 8.25
CA ASN A 122 16.82 14.79 9.34
C ASN A 122 16.35 16.19 8.89
N ILE A 123 15.53 16.24 7.86
CA ILE A 123 14.92 17.47 7.33
C ILE A 123 13.44 17.52 7.76
N HIS A 124 12.96 18.70 8.10
CA HIS A 124 11.53 18.99 8.17
C HIS A 124 11.10 19.62 6.83
N ILE A 125 10.15 18.97 6.15
CA ILE A 125 9.48 19.54 4.99
C ILE A 125 8.12 20.01 5.45
N ASP A 126 7.89 21.32 5.41
CA ASP A 126 6.63 21.93 5.84
C ASP A 126 5.98 22.67 4.68
N GLY A 127 5.02 22.03 4.04
CA GLY A 127 4.32 22.59 2.90
C GLY A 127 5.10 22.49 1.58
N ALA A 128 4.92 21.39 0.87
CA ALA A 128 5.25 21.28 -0.54
C ALA A 128 3.96 21.39 -1.36
N ALA A 129 4.00 22.12 -2.47
CA ALA A 129 2.81 22.27 -3.30
C ALA A 129 2.42 20.98 -4.02
N ARG A 130 3.37 20.10 -4.28
CA ARG A 130 3.19 18.78 -4.86
C ARG A 130 3.75 17.70 -3.94
N ALA A 131 4.89 17.11 -4.21
CA ALA A 131 5.50 16.11 -3.35
C ALA A 131 6.46 16.73 -2.33
N GLY A 132 6.51 16.20 -1.12
CA GLY A 132 7.55 16.56 -0.16
C GLY A 132 8.92 16.15 -0.70
N ILE A 133 9.07 14.86 -1.02
CA ILE A 133 10.25 14.29 -1.68
C ILE A 133 9.80 13.57 -2.95
N PHE A 134 10.38 13.92 -4.07
CA PHE A 134 10.06 13.36 -5.37
C PHE A 134 11.28 12.76 -6.05
N GLY A 135 11.18 11.49 -6.44
CA GLY A 135 12.20 10.81 -7.23
C GLY A 135 11.58 10.15 -8.46
N VAL A 136 12.07 10.50 -9.65
CA VAL A 136 11.74 9.79 -10.87
C VAL A 136 13.01 9.19 -11.43
N ASN A 137 12.99 7.86 -11.63
CA ASN A 137 14.16 7.08 -12.06
C ASN A 137 15.40 7.26 -11.14
N ALA A 138 15.18 7.63 -9.90
CA ALA A 138 16.25 7.74 -8.91
C ALA A 138 16.71 6.34 -8.48
N VAL A 139 17.97 6.03 -8.70
CA VAL A 139 18.58 4.74 -8.33
C VAL A 139 19.03 4.80 -6.88
N ARG A 140 18.59 3.84 -6.06
CA ARG A 140 19.00 3.65 -4.66
C ARG A 140 18.96 4.92 -3.78
N PRO A 141 17.87 5.67 -3.75
CA PRO A 141 17.77 6.79 -2.82
C PRO A 141 17.56 6.30 -1.37
N GLU A 142 18.07 7.06 -0.40
CA GLU A 142 17.86 6.84 1.02
C GLU A 142 17.19 8.06 1.65
N ILE A 143 16.05 7.86 2.31
CA ILE A 143 15.26 8.89 2.99
C ILE A 143 15.12 8.49 4.45
N ARG A 144 15.78 9.21 5.34
CA ARG A 144 15.91 8.82 6.74
C ARG A 144 15.54 9.93 7.71
N GLY A 145 14.76 9.59 8.72
CA GLY A 145 14.47 10.50 9.82
C GLY A 145 13.88 11.84 9.41
N THR A 146 13.12 11.92 8.32
CA THR A 146 12.47 13.16 7.89
C THR A 146 11.11 13.35 8.58
N LEU A 147 10.74 14.61 8.79
CA LEU A 147 9.38 14.99 9.14
C LEU A 147 8.76 15.70 7.94
N ILE A 148 7.60 15.25 7.49
CA ILE A 148 6.86 15.85 6.37
C ILE A 148 5.49 16.26 6.88
N THR A 149 5.18 17.54 6.79
CA THR A 149 3.91 18.12 7.25
C THR A 149 3.34 19.06 6.21
N ASN A 150 2.03 19.27 6.24
CA ASN A 150 1.33 20.22 5.38
C ASN A 150 1.64 20.04 3.88
N ASN A 151 1.91 18.80 3.47
CA ASN A 151 2.21 18.49 2.08
C ASN A 151 0.93 18.56 1.24
N MET A 152 1.06 19.06 0.01
CA MET A 152 -0.06 19.26 -0.91
C MET A 152 -1.15 20.16 -0.35
N ILE A 153 -0.83 21.20 0.39
CA ILE A 153 -1.57 22.20 0.67
C ILE A 153 -2.14 23.02 1.49
N GLN A 154 -1.68 23.54 2.44
CA GLN A 154 -2.21 24.76 3.02
C GLN A 154 -2.06 25.93 2.05
N GLY A 155 -3.19 26.40 1.54
CA GLY A 155 -3.24 27.58 0.67
C GLY A 155 -3.03 27.33 -0.81
N ASN A 156 -2.85 26.09 -1.25
CA ASN A 156 -2.83 25.79 -2.67
C ASN A 156 -4.22 25.38 -3.12
N ASP A 157 -4.86 26.33 -3.75
CA ASP A 157 -5.97 26.12 -4.62
C ASP A 157 -5.61 25.05 -5.68
N LEU A 158 -6.44 24.01 -5.81
CA LEU A 158 -6.30 23.03 -6.91
C LEU A 158 -6.23 23.69 -8.29
N ARG A 159 -6.83 24.86 -8.48
CA ARG A 159 -6.68 25.71 -9.68
C ARG A 159 -5.25 26.21 -9.89
N ARG A 160 -4.49 26.35 -8.83
CA ARG A 160 -3.06 26.71 -8.94
C ARG A 160 -2.25 25.51 -9.41
N LEU A 161 -2.56 24.32 -8.90
CA LEU A 161 -1.98 23.06 -9.38
C LEU A 161 -2.31 22.83 -10.86
N GLU A 162 -3.55 23.07 -11.25
CA GLU A 162 -4.02 22.99 -12.63
C GLU A 162 -3.24 23.94 -13.55
N ARG A 163 -3.02 25.20 -13.14
CA ARG A 163 -2.23 26.16 -13.91
C ARG A 163 -0.76 25.81 -14.01
N LEU A 164 -0.20 25.20 -12.98
CA LEU A 164 1.21 24.84 -12.95
C LEU A 164 1.49 23.51 -13.67
N TRP A 165 0.48 22.69 -13.80
CA TRP A 165 0.61 21.35 -14.32
C TRP A 165 -0.69 20.86 -14.99
N PRO A 166 -1.16 21.55 -16.05
CA PRO A 166 -2.47 21.31 -16.63
C PRO A 166 -2.65 19.88 -17.15
N GLU A 167 -1.63 19.31 -17.78
CA GLU A 167 -1.70 17.96 -18.35
C GLU A 167 -1.70 16.87 -17.26
N GLY A 168 -0.92 17.05 -16.23
CA GLY A 168 -0.86 16.11 -15.11
C GLY A 168 -2.05 16.20 -14.16
N PHE A 169 -2.69 17.35 -14.09
CA PHE A 169 -3.88 17.53 -13.28
C PHE A 169 -5.06 16.70 -13.79
N VAL A 170 -5.23 16.61 -15.12
CA VAL A 170 -6.27 15.76 -15.74
C VAL A 170 -6.03 14.29 -15.42
N LEU A 171 -4.79 13.82 -15.45
CA LEU A 171 -4.44 12.44 -15.08
C LEU A 171 -4.58 12.17 -13.59
N TYR A 172 -4.24 13.13 -12.77
CA TYR A 172 -4.48 13.13 -11.34
C TYR A 172 -5.97 12.91 -11.02
N GLN A 173 -6.88 13.60 -11.71
CA GLN A 173 -8.31 13.42 -11.53
C GLN A 173 -8.83 12.08 -12.07
N SER A 174 -8.35 11.63 -13.24
CA SER A 174 -8.95 10.49 -13.94
C SER A 174 -8.46 9.13 -13.48
N GLN A 175 -7.24 9.03 -12.95
CA GLN A 175 -6.61 7.75 -12.63
C GLN A 175 -6.40 7.52 -11.13
N GLY A 176 -6.74 8.47 -10.28
CA GLY A 176 -6.54 8.35 -8.83
C GLY A 176 -5.07 8.24 -8.42
N ASN A 177 -4.15 8.68 -9.27
CA ASN A 177 -2.73 8.72 -8.99
C ASN A 177 -2.40 10.03 -8.31
N HIS A 178 -1.92 9.94 -7.09
CA HIS A 178 -1.70 11.09 -6.23
C HIS A 178 -0.23 11.22 -5.88
N PHE A 179 0.20 12.44 -5.58
CA PHE A 179 1.52 12.66 -5.01
C PHE A 179 1.45 12.53 -3.50
N GLY A 180 2.44 11.90 -2.92
CA GLY A 180 2.55 11.73 -1.48
C GLY A 180 3.56 12.66 -0.84
N GLY A 181 3.67 12.56 0.47
CA GLY A 181 4.79 13.12 1.20
C GLY A 181 6.12 12.66 0.59
N ILE A 182 6.21 11.36 0.27
CA ILE A 182 7.30 10.76 -0.50
C ILE A 182 6.71 10.10 -1.74
N THR A 183 7.21 10.45 -2.92
CA THR A 183 6.81 9.84 -4.20
C THR A 183 8.02 9.36 -4.97
N LEU A 184 8.09 8.07 -5.26
CA LEU A 184 9.17 7.47 -6.06
C LEU A 184 8.59 6.72 -7.26
N LEU A 185 9.07 7.06 -8.45
CA LEU A 185 8.66 6.48 -9.72
C LEU A 185 9.85 5.78 -10.39
N ALA A 186 9.71 4.49 -10.68
CA ALA A 186 10.65 3.70 -11.45
C ALA A 186 10.02 3.40 -12.82
N CYS A 187 10.42 4.14 -13.83
CA CYS A 187 9.83 4.14 -15.16
C CYS A 187 10.78 3.53 -16.18
N GLY A 188 10.49 2.32 -16.63
CA GLY A 188 11.24 1.67 -17.70
C GLY A 188 11.00 2.27 -19.08
N PRO A 189 11.72 1.81 -20.11
CA PRO A 189 11.55 2.29 -21.48
C PRO A 189 10.13 2.01 -22.01
N GLY A 190 9.48 3.00 -22.58
CA GLY A 190 8.13 2.83 -23.15
C GLY A 190 6.97 2.90 -22.15
N GLY A 191 7.23 3.29 -20.90
CA GLY A 191 6.24 3.36 -19.82
C GLY A 191 4.92 4.06 -20.14
N SER A 192 3.96 3.90 -19.24
CA SER A 192 2.63 4.49 -19.34
C SER A 192 2.66 6.01 -19.55
N SER A 193 1.52 6.59 -19.90
CA SER A 193 1.36 8.03 -19.98
C SER A 193 1.77 8.76 -18.71
N TYR A 194 1.59 8.12 -17.54
CA TYR A 194 2.02 8.65 -16.25
C TYR A 194 3.54 8.78 -16.16
N CYS A 195 4.27 7.71 -16.50
CA CYS A 195 5.72 7.75 -16.58
C CYS A 195 6.23 8.72 -17.67
N ALA A 196 5.55 8.82 -18.81
CA ALA A 196 5.91 9.74 -19.89
C ALA A 196 5.91 11.20 -19.45
N MET A 197 5.00 11.59 -18.57
CA MET A 197 4.91 12.96 -18.08
C MET A 197 6.02 13.32 -17.10
N HIS A 198 6.48 12.36 -16.30
CA HIS A 198 7.42 12.61 -15.22
C HIS A 198 8.86 12.22 -15.55
N ALA A 199 9.05 11.36 -16.54
CA ALA A 199 10.34 10.89 -17.04
C ALA A 199 10.41 11.03 -18.56
N PRO A 200 10.38 12.25 -19.12
CA PRO A 200 10.43 12.46 -20.57
C PRO A 200 11.71 11.92 -21.18
N GLU A 201 12.82 12.00 -20.46
CA GLU A 201 14.12 11.42 -20.84
C GLU A 201 14.28 10.04 -20.18
N ARG A 202 13.70 9.03 -20.80
CA ARG A 202 13.75 7.67 -20.28
C ARG A 202 15.12 7.07 -20.52
N THR A 203 15.86 6.92 -19.45
CA THR A 203 17.08 6.10 -19.49
C THR A 203 16.69 4.63 -19.59
N ALA A 204 17.50 3.84 -20.32
CA ALA A 204 17.30 2.41 -20.48
C ALA A 204 17.56 1.58 -19.20
N ALA A 205 17.60 2.20 -18.04
CA ALA A 205 17.83 1.50 -16.79
C ALA A 205 16.60 0.65 -16.44
N ALA A 206 16.75 -0.66 -16.51
CA ALA A 206 15.69 -1.60 -16.10
C ALA A 206 15.71 -1.89 -14.59
N ASN A 207 16.80 -1.57 -13.87
CA ASN A 207 16.98 -1.89 -12.46
C ASN A 207 17.34 -0.63 -11.66
N PHE A 208 16.47 -0.24 -10.75
CA PHE A 208 16.62 0.95 -9.89
C PHE A 208 17.24 0.63 -8.53
N GLY A 209 17.52 -0.64 -8.25
CA GLY A 209 18.07 -1.08 -6.98
C GLY A 209 17.08 -0.93 -5.82
N GLU A 210 17.59 -0.76 -4.62
CA GLU A 210 16.78 -0.63 -3.42
C GLU A 210 16.69 0.84 -2.95
N ALA A 211 15.47 1.35 -2.85
CA ALA A 211 15.20 2.61 -2.17
C ALA A 211 14.91 2.35 -0.68
N VAL A 212 15.54 3.12 0.20
CA VAL A 212 15.38 3.00 1.65
C VAL A 212 14.60 4.18 2.20
N ILE A 213 13.50 3.89 2.91
CA ILE A 213 12.63 4.87 3.58
C ILE A 213 12.55 4.48 5.06
N ALA A 214 13.27 5.17 5.95
CA ALA A 214 13.46 4.72 7.32
C ALA A 214 13.30 5.83 8.37
N GLY A 215 12.54 5.55 9.44
CA GLY A 215 12.43 6.48 10.58
C GLY A 215 11.71 7.79 10.25
N ASN A 216 10.85 7.80 9.24
CA ASN A 216 10.18 9.01 8.80
C ASN A 216 8.83 9.21 9.51
N VAL A 217 8.42 10.47 9.62
CA VAL A 217 7.08 10.84 10.08
C VAL A 217 6.41 11.72 9.02
N ILE A 218 5.25 11.28 8.53
CA ILE A 218 4.43 12.03 7.58
C ILE A 218 3.08 12.29 8.25
N ARG A 219 2.69 13.53 8.40
CA ARG A 219 1.45 13.89 9.07
C ARG A 219 0.86 15.21 8.57
N ASP A 220 -0.38 15.45 8.90
CA ASP A 220 -1.07 16.69 8.52
C ASP A 220 -0.95 16.98 7.01
N SER A 221 -0.93 15.92 6.20
CA SER A 221 -0.75 15.98 4.75
C SER A 221 -2.02 15.56 4.05
N ASN A 222 -2.19 16.01 2.82
CA ASN A 222 -3.32 15.61 2.01
C ASN A 222 -2.91 14.45 1.08
N LEU A 223 -3.89 13.65 0.72
CA LEU A 223 -3.81 12.56 -0.24
C LEU A 223 -2.96 11.38 0.24
N GLU A 224 -1.70 11.29 -0.14
CA GLU A 224 -0.91 10.10 0.14
C GLU A 224 0.28 10.37 1.08
N GLY A 225 0.55 9.46 1.98
CA GLY A 225 1.78 9.49 2.77
C GLY A 225 2.97 9.12 1.90
N ILE A 226 2.98 7.88 1.39
CA ILE A 226 4.04 7.35 0.52
C ILE A 226 3.40 6.77 -0.73
N MET A 227 3.89 7.17 -1.91
CA MET A 227 3.50 6.63 -3.19
C MET A 227 4.71 6.07 -3.93
N LEU A 228 4.65 4.81 -4.30
CA LEU A 228 5.66 4.10 -5.05
C LEU A 228 5.05 3.53 -6.33
N LEU A 229 5.66 3.80 -7.47
CA LEU A 229 5.21 3.26 -8.75
C LEU A 229 6.37 2.68 -9.53
N THR A 230 6.15 1.51 -10.11
CA THR A 230 7.11 0.84 -11.01
C THR A 230 6.40 0.45 -12.28
N ASP A 231 6.95 0.79 -13.44
CA ASP A 231 6.28 0.63 -14.73
C ASP A 231 7.23 0.13 -15.82
N THR A 232 6.66 -0.53 -16.81
CA THR A 232 7.24 -0.98 -18.08
C THR A 232 8.61 -1.64 -17.97
N GLY A 233 8.61 -2.88 -17.48
CA GLY A 233 9.83 -3.70 -17.38
C GLY A 233 10.84 -3.23 -16.34
N ALA A 234 10.53 -2.17 -15.58
CA ALA A 234 11.38 -1.72 -14.49
C ALA A 234 11.41 -2.72 -13.34
N VAL A 235 12.57 -2.84 -12.71
CA VAL A 235 12.78 -3.63 -11.50
C VAL A 235 13.15 -2.68 -10.36
N ALA A 236 12.39 -2.69 -9.29
CA ALA A 236 12.64 -1.86 -8.12
C ALA A 236 12.46 -2.63 -6.82
N SER A 237 13.25 -2.28 -5.82
CA SER A 237 13.10 -2.77 -4.45
C SER A 237 12.89 -1.58 -3.52
N PHE A 238 12.01 -1.78 -2.53
CA PHE A 238 11.70 -0.77 -1.53
C PHE A 238 11.83 -1.38 -0.13
N ALA A 239 12.64 -0.75 0.72
CA ALA A 239 12.77 -1.09 2.13
C ALA A 239 12.20 0.05 2.98
N ILE A 240 11.09 -0.21 3.67
CA ILE A 240 10.40 0.77 4.51
C ILE A 240 10.44 0.31 5.96
N THR A 241 11.01 1.11 6.84
CA THR A 241 11.11 0.74 8.25
C THR A 241 10.82 1.92 9.16
N ASP A 242 10.29 1.63 10.36
CA ASP A 242 10.13 2.64 11.43
C ASP A 242 9.44 3.94 10.96
N THR A 243 8.48 3.83 10.05
CA THR A 243 7.84 4.99 9.43
C THR A 243 6.41 5.14 9.95
N VAL A 244 6.04 6.37 10.30
CA VAL A 244 4.71 6.72 10.79
C VAL A 244 4.02 7.63 9.78
N VAL A 245 2.80 7.28 9.41
CA VAL A 245 1.90 8.11 8.59
C VAL A 245 0.61 8.31 9.37
N ARG A 246 0.25 9.57 9.67
CA ARG A 246 -0.93 9.85 10.48
C ARG A 246 -1.56 11.18 10.16
N ASP A 247 -2.79 11.34 10.64
CA ASP A 247 -3.52 12.59 10.54
C ASP A 247 -3.59 13.10 9.09
N LEU A 248 -3.77 12.18 8.12
CA LEU A 248 -4.01 12.55 6.74
C LEU A 248 -5.41 13.10 6.61
N SER A 249 -5.52 14.35 6.20
CA SER A 249 -6.81 15.00 6.02
C SER A 249 -6.88 15.70 4.67
N LEU A 250 -8.00 15.56 3.99
CA LEU A 250 -8.30 16.37 2.84
C LEU A 250 -9.08 17.61 3.30
N THR A 251 -8.38 18.69 3.57
CA THR A 251 -9.00 19.97 3.95
C THR A 251 -9.28 20.88 2.76
N LEU A 252 -9.02 20.41 1.55
CA LEU A 252 -9.21 21.22 0.35
C LEU A 252 -10.71 21.47 0.09
N PRO A 253 -11.12 22.72 -0.10
CA PRO A 253 -12.41 23.00 -0.67
C PRO A 253 -12.46 22.35 -2.04
N ARG A 254 -13.45 21.51 -2.28
CA ARG A 254 -13.72 20.91 -3.58
C ARG A 254 -13.91 22.05 -4.59
N PRO A 255 -13.12 22.14 -5.67
CA PRO A 255 -13.41 23.10 -6.71
C PRO A 255 -14.81 22.83 -7.26
N GLU A 256 -15.62 23.85 -7.39
CA GLU A 256 -16.97 23.75 -7.97
C GLU A 256 -16.98 23.16 -9.38
N SER A 257 -15.85 23.24 -10.09
CA SER A 257 -15.64 22.67 -11.42
C SER A 257 -15.38 21.16 -11.42
N LEU A 258 -15.07 20.55 -10.26
CA LEU A 258 -15.01 19.10 -10.12
C LEU A 258 -16.43 18.58 -9.91
N THR A 259 -17.26 18.68 -10.94
CA THR A 259 -18.49 17.88 -11.02
C THR A 259 -18.08 16.42 -10.98
N PRO A 260 -18.60 15.60 -10.07
CA PRO A 260 -18.30 14.19 -10.13
C PRO A 260 -18.92 13.63 -11.39
N PRO A 261 -18.08 13.13 -12.30
CA PRO A 261 -18.23 11.73 -12.52
C PRO A 261 -17.14 11.07 -11.72
N ALA A 262 -17.54 10.45 -10.63
CA ALA A 262 -16.89 9.28 -10.12
C ALA A 262 -15.34 9.32 -9.94
N GLY A 263 -14.75 10.40 -9.45
CA GLY A 263 -13.40 10.38 -8.93
C GLY A 263 -13.45 10.53 -7.41
N ILE A 264 -13.63 9.45 -6.67
CA ILE A 264 -13.46 9.47 -5.21
C ILE A 264 -12.00 9.85 -4.97
N VAL A 265 -11.78 11.02 -4.39
CA VAL A 265 -10.43 11.39 -3.94
C VAL A 265 -10.13 10.52 -2.72
N ARG A 266 -9.06 9.76 -2.77
CA ARG A 266 -8.67 8.82 -1.72
C ARG A 266 -7.44 9.33 -1.01
N SER A 267 -7.44 9.30 0.32
CA SER A 267 -6.23 9.45 1.13
C SER A 267 -5.70 8.07 1.49
N ARG A 268 -4.38 7.86 1.35
CA ARG A 268 -3.76 6.58 1.63
C ARG A 268 -2.47 6.79 2.41
N ALA A 269 -2.24 5.97 3.42
CA ALA A 269 -0.95 6.05 4.11
C ALA A 269 0.20 5.55 3.22
N PHE A 270 -0.06 4.52 2.43
CA PHE A 270 0.91 3.92 1.54
C PHE A 270 0.25 3.37 0.28
N THR A 271 0.85 3.62 -0.87
CA THR A 271 0.43 3.04 -2.16
C THR A 271 1.63 2.48 -2.91
N LEU A 272 1.53 1.23 -3.34
CA LEU A 272 2.47 0.57 -4.22
C LEU A 272 1.77 0.14 -5.51
N ILE A 273 2.26 0.63 -6.64
CA ILE A 273 1.72 0.34 -7.97
C ILE A 273 2.79 -0.34 -8.82
N ALA A 274 2.45 -1.48 -9.41
CA ALA A 274 3.25 -2.16 -10.41
C ALA A 274 2.49 -2.27 -11.73
N LEU A 275 3.10 -1.79 -12.82
CA LEU A 275 2.49 -1.76 -14.15
C LEU A 275 3.37 -2.48 -15.17
N ASN A 276 2.76 -3.03 -16.21
CA ASN A 276 3.40 -3.45 -17.48
C ASN A 276 4.78 -4.15 -17.34
N HIS A 277 4.81 -5.43 -17.09
CA HIS A 277 6.02 -6.26 -16.97
C HIS A 277 7.01 -5.82 -15.87
N SER A 278 6.61 -4.91 -15.01
CA SER A 278 7.47 -4.46 -13.91
C SER A 278 7.54 -5.50 -12.78
N GLN A 279 8.66 -5.47 -12.07
CA GLN A 279 8.89 -6.36 -10.93
C GLN A 279 9.23 -5.54 -9.69
N VAL A 280 8.44 -5.71 -8.66
CA VAL A 280 8.62 -4.98 -7.41
C VAL A 280 8.89 -5.95 -6.26
N ARG A 281 9.91 -5.62 -5.46
CA ARG A 281 10.12 -6.23 -4.15
C ARG A 281 9.89 -5.18 -3.08
N LEU A 282 9.03 -5.49 -2.11
CA LEU A 282 8.79 -4.66 -0.94
C LEU A 282 9.18 -5.40 0.33
N THR A 283 9.94 -4.74 1.19
CA THR A 283 10.08 -5.12 2.60
C THR A 283 9.62 -3.95 3.46
N MET A 284 8.54 -4.15 4.21
CA MET A 284 7.98 -3.15 5.13
C MET A 284 7.98 -3.71 6.53
N SER A 285 8.50 -2.95 7.50
CA SER A 285 8.45 -3.36 8.89
C SER A 285 8.29 -2.17 9.82
N ARG A 286 7.57 -2.36 10.93
CA ARG A 286 7.31 -1.30 11.93
C ARG A 286 6.75 -0.03 11.28
N PHE A 287 5.86 -0.22 10.32
CA PHE A 287 5.08 0.85 9.71
C PHE A 287 3.83 1.08 10.55
N HIS A 288 3.51 2.34 10.81
CA HIS A 288 2.34 2.70 11.59
C HIS A 288 1.50 3.72 10.82
N ALA A 289 0.23 3.38 10.59
CA ALA A 289 -0.75 4.27 9.98
C ALA A 289 -1.93 4.47 10.93
N GLU A 290 -2.28 5.71 11.22
CA GLU A 290 -3.40 6.02 12.12
C GLU A 290 -4.10 7.32 11.76
N ASN A 291 -5.37 7.45 12.20
CA ASN A 291 -6.16 8.66 12.00
C ASN A 291 -6.21 9.10 10.52
N LEU A 292 -6.42 8.15 9.63
CA LEU A 292 -6.56 8.41 8.21
C LEU A 292 -8.01 8.84 7.95
N SER A 293 -8.39 10.01 8.40
CA SER A 293 -9.76 10.49 8.29
C SER A 293 -9.80 11.84 7.61
N PRO A 294 -10.17 11.91 6.33
CA PRO A 294 -10.38 13.19 5.68
C PRO A 294 -11.58 13.91 6.27
N ALA A 295 -11.49 15.21 6.37
CA ALA A 295 -12.67 16.05 6.55
C ALA A 295 -13.48 16.05 5.25
N GLY A 296 -14.57 15.30 5.18
CA GLY A 296 -15.44 15.24 3.99
C GLY A 296 -15.78 13.81 3.53
N ASN A 297 -16.47 13.69 2.40
CA ASN A 297 -16.95 12.42 1.84
C ASN A 297 -15.88 11.70 1.01
N TYR A 298 -14.77 11.31 1.60
CA TYR A 298 -13.65 10.70 0.88
C TYR A 298 -13.23 9.37 1.49
N ALA A 299 -12.83 8.42 0.65
CA ALA A 299 -12.33 7.13 1.11
C ALA A 299 -10.87 7.25 1.58
N THR A 300 -10.55 6.55 2.66
CA THR A 300 -9.19 6.43 3.16
C THR A 300 -8.80 4.99 3.30
N ASP A 301 -7.69 4.61 2.68
CA ASP A 301 -7.13 3.29 2.84
C ASP A 301 -5.79 3.37 3.59
N GLY A 302 -5.45 2.35 4.35
CA GLY A 302 -4.15 2.26 5.01
C GLY A 302 -3.05 1.95 4.01
N LEU A 303 -2.96 0.71 3.58
CA LEU A 303 -1.98 0.23 2.61
C LEU A 303 -2.68 -0.21 1.33
N VAL A 304 -2.17 0.22 0.18
CA VAL A 304 -2.71 -0.16 -1.13
C VAL A 304 -1.65 -0.84 -1.98
N PHE A 305 -1.97 -2.04 -2.47
CA PHE A 305 -1.15 -2.80 -3.41
C PHE A 305 -1.92 -2.98 -4.72
N LEU A 306 -1.39 -2.42 -5.79
CA LEU A 306 -2.11 -2.34 -7.05
C LEU A 306 -1.23 -2.81 -8.21
N THR A 307 -1.79 -3.67 -9.07
CA THR A 307 -1.18 -3.98 -10.36
C THR A 307 -2.05 -3.50 -11.50
N GLY A 308 -1.43 -3.21 -12.66
CA GLY A 308 -2.13 -2.80 -13.87
C GLY A 308 -1.35 -3.16 -15.14
N GLY A 309 -2.03 -3.27 -16.27
CA GLY A 309 -1.42 -3.63 -17.55
C GLY A 309 -0.94 -5.09 -17.60
N ASP A 310 0.07 -5.39 -18.41
CA ASP A 310 0.49 -6.76 -18.68
C ASP A 310 1.61 -7.24 -17.76
N SER A 311 1.40 -8.42 -17.17
CA SER A 311 2.39 -9.22 -16.42
C SER A 311 3.19 -8.51 -15.32
N PRO A 312 2.62 -7.57 -14.54
CA PRO A 312 3.31 -6.98 -13.40
C PRO A 312 3.42 -7.97 -12.24
N VAL A 313 4.49 -7.85 -11.44
CA VAL A 313 4.73 -8.70 -10.28
C VAL A 313 5.04 -7.86 -9.05
N ILE A 314 4.29 -8.08 -7.98
CA ILE A 314 4.62 -7.57 -6.64
C ILE A 314 4.98 -8.75 -5.73
N ASN A 315 6.17 -8.71 -5.13
CA ASN A 315 6.59 -9.59 -4.06
C ASN A 315 6.78 -8.75 -2.80
N GLY A 316 5.82 -8.79 -1.88
CA GLY A 316 5.80 -7.99 -0.68
C GLY A 316 5.94 -8.81 0.59
N ARG A 317 6.74 -8.30 1.53
CA ARG A 317 6.75 -8.73 2.92
C ARG A 317 6.41 -7.55 3.80
N VAL A 318 5.35 -7.68 4.60
CA VAL A 318 4.88 -6.66 5.54
C VAL A 318 4.87 -7.25 6.93
N SER A 319 5.61 -6.67 7.87
CA SER A 319 5.69 -7.19 9.23
C SER A 319 5.59 -6.10 10.29
N ASP A 320 5.14 -6.47 11.49
CA ASP A 320 5.12 -5.56 12.63
C ASP A 320 4.44 -4.22 12.32
N THR A 321 3.35 -4.28 11.56
CA THR A 321 2.70 -3.10 10.97
C THR A 321 1.32 -2.90 11.58
N ALA A 322 1.01 -1.66 11.96
CA ALA A 322 -0.28 -1.28 12.48
C ALA A 322 -1.01 -0.33 11.52
N VAL A 323 -2.30 -0.60 11.27
CA VAL A 323 -3.22 0.32 10.59
C VAL A 323 -4.46 0.48 11.46
N LEU A 324 -4.63 1.67 12.00
CA LEU A 324 -5.66 1.96 12.98
C LEU A 324 -6.63 3.01 12.45
N ASN A 325 -7.91 2.71 12.53
CA ASN A 325 -9.00 3.63 12.19
C ASN A 325 -8.88 4.27 10.78
N PRO A 326 -8.70 3.51 9.69
CA PRO A 326 -8.91 4.08 8.37
C PRO A 326 -10.40 4.32 8.19
N ARG A 327 -10.82 5.57 8.21
CA ARG A 327 -12.24 5.94 8.23
C ARG A 327 -12.67 6.57 6.93
N MET A 328 -13.90 6.29 6.56
CA MET A 328 -14.64 7.02 5.55
C MET A 328 -15.77 7.81 6.23
N VAL A 329 -15.95 9.06 5.83
CA VAL A 329 -17.08 9.87 6.25
C VAL A 329 -18.08 9.93 5.11
N GLY A 330 -19.22 9.24 5.27
CA GLY A 330 -20.42 9.42 4.40
C GLY A 330 -20.77 8.34 3.38
N GLU A 331 -19.90 7.38 3.08
CA GLU A 331 -20.23 6.23 2.20
C GLU A 331 -19.73 4.88 2.76
N VAL A 332 -20.58 3.87 2.68
CA VAL A 332 -20.52 2.65 3.50
C VAL A 332 -19.46 1.62 3.05
N ASN A 333 -18.67 1.83 2.01
CA ASN A 333 -17.89 0.74 1.41
C ASN A 333 -16.42 1.02 1.07
N ASN A 334 -15.81 2.08 1.54
CA ASN A 334 -14.41 2.38 1.28
C ASN A 334 -13.73 2.92 2.56
N GLY A 335 -12.59 2.43 2.90
CA GLY A 335 -11.83 2.70 4.12
C GLY A 335 -11.29 1.38 4.64
N ASP A 336 -10.37 0.80 3.88
CA ASP A 336 -9.79 -0.49 4.15
C ASP A 336 -8.46 -0.33 4.87
N SER A 337 -8.13 -1.23 5.80
CA SER A 337 -6.78 -1.21 6.37
C SER A 337 -5.74 -1.60 5.32
N ILE A 338 -6.06 -2.60 4.50
CA ILE A 338 -5.23 -3.01 3.35
C ILE A 338 -6.15 -3.25 2.14
N GLU A 339 -5.89 -2.56 1.02
CA GLU A 339 -6.52 -2.83 -0.27
C GLU A 339 -5.53 -3.51 -1.21
N ILE A 340 -5.94 -4.63 -1.82
CA ILE A 340 -5.14 -5.42 -2.76
C ILE A 340 -5.93 -5.53 -4.06
N GLN A 341 -5.35 -5.12 -5.21
CA GLN A 341 -6.11 -5.02 -6.45
C GLN A 341 -5.32 -5.38 -7.70
N HIS A 342 -5.91 -6.21 -8.57
CA HIS A 342 -5.58 -6.27 -9.99
C HIS A 342 -6.52 -5.35 -10.77
N ARG A 343 -5.99 -4.29 -11.40
CA ARG A 343 -6.79 -3.29 -12.11
C ARG A 343 -6.50 -3.32 -13.60
N GLY A 344 -7.37 -3.92 -14.39
CA GLY A 344 -7.15 -4.10 -15.82
C GLY A 344 -5.84 -4.84 -16.13
N THR A 345 -5.49 -5.81 -15.29
CA THR A 345 -4.21 -6.51 -15.34
C THR A 345 -4.35 -7.79 -16.14
N THR A 346 -3.38 -8.07 -17.02
CA THR A 346 -3.22 -9.36 -17.68
C THR A 346 -2.04 -10.09 -17.06
N ASN A 347 -2.22 -11.36 -16.63
CA ASN A 347 -1.17 -12.20 -16.03
C ASN A 347 -0.44 -11.56 -14.81
N GLY A 348 -1.10 -10.68 -14.06
CA GLY A 348 -0.50 -10.03 -12.89
C GLY A 348 -0.33 -11.00 -11.72
N VAL A 349 0.72 -10.81 -10.92
CA VAL A 349 1.00 -11.63 -9.74
C VAL A 349 1.20 -10.74 -8.52
N LEU A 350 0.43 -11.02 -7.47
CA LEU A 350 0.56 -10.41 -6.15
C LEU A 350 0.89 -11.49 -5.12
N ASN A 351 2.13 -11.48 -4.64
CA ASN A 351 2.60 -12.32 -3.55
C ASN A 351 2.84 -11.43 -2.33
N LEU A 352 2.02 -11.60 -1.28
CA LEU A 352 2.15 -10.84 -0.04
C LEU A 352 2.26 -11.77 1.16
N ASP A 353 3.35 -11.63 1.91
CA ASP A 353 3.61 -12.26 3.18
C ASP A 353 3.44 -11.21 4.29
N MET A 354 2.39 -11.36 5.08
CA MET A 354 1.94 -10.41 6.10
C MET A 354 2.05 -11.07 7.48
N THR A 355 2.86 -10.51 8.37
CA THR A 355 3.16 -11.11 9.67
C THR A 355 3.11 -10.08 10.79
N ARG A 356 2.49 -10.42 11.92
CA ARG A 356 2.36 -9.54 13.10
C ARG A 356 1.75 -8.19 12.75
N LEU A 357 0.62 -8.24 12.04
CA LEU A 357 -0.18 -7.07 11.76
C LEU A 357 -1.14 -6.78 12.90
N ASP A 358 -1.40 -5.49 13.15
CA ASP A 358 -2.44 -4.98 14.02
C ASP A 358 -3.38 -4.08 13.20
N LEU A 359 -4.51 -4.64 12.74
CA LEU A 359 -5.46 -3.95 11.89
C LEU A 359 -6.77 -3.71 12.66
N ARG A 360 -7.15 -2.44 12.83
CA ARG A 360 -8.30 -2.10 13.66
C ARG A 360 -9.24 -1.10 13.03
N ASP A 361 -10.52 -1.38 13.20
CA ASP A 361 -11.63 -0.46 12.99
C ASP A 361 -11.68 0.18 11.59
N PRO A 362 -11.56 -0.62 10.52
CA PRO A 362 -11.75 -0.11 9.17
C PRO A 362 -13.22 0.32 8.97
N ALA A 363 -13.43 1.23 8.03
CA ALA A 363 -14.78 1.56 7.60
C ALA A 363 -15.39 0.49 6.68
N SER A 364 -14.57 -0.33 6.04
CA SER A 364 -15.00 -1.44 5.17
C SER A 364 -14.37 -2.75 5.64
N ALA A 365 -13.21 -3.16 5.16
CA ALA A 365 -12.55 -4.40 5.53
C ALA A 365 -11.14 -4.16 6.09
N ASN A 366 -10.66 -5.05 6.95
CA ASN A 366 -9.26 -5.03 7.35
C ASN A 366 -8.35 -5.38 6.16
N ILE A 367 -8.71 -6.38 5.37
CA ILE A 367 -8.01 -6.71 4.12
C ILE A 367 -9.06 -6.90 3.03
N LYS A 368 -9.06 -6.01 2.05
CA LYS A 368 -9.96 -6.11 0.90
C LYS A 368 -9.19 -6.46 -0.36
N ILE A 369 -9.59 -7.55 -0.96
CA ILE A 369 -9.13 -7.95 -2.28
C ILE A 369 -10.22 -7.55 -3.26
N LEU A 370 -9.90 -6.60 -4.12
CA LEU A 370 -10.83 -6.03 -5.08
C LEU A 370 -10.37 -6.35 -6.49
N GLU A 371 -11.25 -6.88 -7.30
CA GLU A 371 -11.02 -7.05 -8.72
C GLU A 371 -11.77 -5.97 -9.49
N ALA A 372 -11.04 -5.06 -10.11
CA ALA A 372 -11.63 -3.99 -10.90
C ALA A 372 -11.16 -4.07 -12.35
N ALA A 373 -12.06 -3.71 -13.27
CA ALA A 373 -11.76 -3.61 -14.70
C ALA A 373 -11.24 -4.91 -15.34
N ASN A 374 -11.90 -6.03 -15.04
CA ASN A 374 -11.71 -7.32 -15.72
C ASN A 374 -10.24 -7.79 -15.84
N PRO A 375 -9.55 -8.11 -14.75
CA PRO A 375 -8.24 -8.72 -14.84
C PRO A 375 -8.32 -10.04 -15.62
N THR A 376 -7.25 -10.38 -16.33
CA THR A 376 -7.15 -11.65 -17.05
C THR A 376 -5.99 -12.45 -16.49
N ASN A 377 -6.23 -13.68 -16.04
CA ASN A 377 -5.24 -14.59 -15.48
C ASN A 377 -4.47 -14.02 -14.26
N GLY A 378 -5.08 -13.14 -13.47
CA GLY A 378 -4.46 -12.62 -12.25
C GLY A 378 -4.24 -13.70 -11.18
N VAL A 379 -3.16 -13.58 -10.42
CA VAL A 379 -2.82 -14.51 -9.35
C VAL A 379 -2.60 -13.76 -8.04
N TYR A 380 -3.29 -14.21 -7.00
CA TYR A 380 -3.09 -13.76 -5.63
C TYR A 380 -2.55 -14.90 -4.77
N ASN A 381 -1.41 -14.68 -4.14
CA ASN A 381 -0.84 -15.55 -3.12
C ASN A 381 -0.65 -14.74 -1.83
N LEU A 382 -1.55 -14.91 -0.89
CA LEU A 382 -1.59 -14.12 0.33
C LEU A 382 -1.34 -15.02 1.54
N THR A 383 -0.40 -14.63 2.38
CA THR A 383 -0.16 -15.27 3.69
C THR A 383 -0.34 -14.22 4.78
N LEU A 384 -1.12 -14.55 5.80
CA LEU A 384 -1.32 -13.76 7.00
C LEU A 384 -1.00 -14.61 8.22
N SER A 385 -0.07 -14.17 9.05
CA SER A 385 0.31 -14.91 10.26
C SER A 385 0.49 -14.03 11.48
N ASP A 386 0.29 -14.61 12.67
CA ASP A 386 0.59 -14.00 13.96
C ASP A 386 -0.03 -12.61 14.16
N SER A 387 -1.23 -12.40 13.60
CA SER A 387 -1.83 -11.08 13.43
C SER A 387 -3.11 -10.91 14.25
N VAL A 388 -3.53 -9.66 14.44
CA VAL A 388 -4.79 -9.30 15.09
C VAL A 388 -5.60 -8.40 14.17
N LEU A 389 -6.80 -8.85 13.84
CA LEU A 389 -7.77 -8.10 13.05
C LEU A 389 -9.03 -7.88 13.89
N THR A 390 -9.38 -6.63 14.13
CA THR A 390 -10.55 -6.28 14.93
C THR A 390 -11.38 -5.21 14.23
N ASN A 391 -12.69 -5.35 14.28
CA ASN A 391 -13.59 -4.32 13.82
C ASN A 391 -14.66 -4.06 14.87
N THR A 392 -14.56 -2.94 15.59
CA THR A 392 -15.56 -2.49 16.56
C THR A 392 -16.54 -1.48 15.98
N ASN A 393 -16.40 -1.15 14.68
CA ASN A 393 -17.26 -0.19 13.98
C ASN A 393 -18.54 -0.88 13.46
N PRO A 394 -19.72 -0.61 14.05
CA PRO A 394 -20.98 -1.24 13.62
C PRO A 394 -21.46 -0.80 12.22
N ALA A 395 -20.92 0.30 11.69
CA ALA A 395 -21.22 0.77 10.34
C ALA A 395 -20.24 0.20 9.31
N GLY A 396 -19.15 -0.44 9.75
CA GLY A 396 -18.09 -0.99 8.89
C GLY A 396 -18.36 -2.43 8.48
N GLY A 397 -17.82 -2.78 7.34
CA GLY A 397 -17.58 -4.09 6.74
C GLY A 397 -18.40 -5.29 7.20
N LEU A 398 -19.66 -5.34 6.79
CA LEU A 398 -20.53 -6.48 7.13
C LEU A 398 -20.14 -7.80 6.41
N ASP A 399 -19.17 -7.77 5.50
CA ASP A 399 -18.93 -8.89 4.56
C ASP A 399 -17.67 -9.72 4.89
N GLY A 400 -16.98 -9.41 5.98
CA GLY A 400 -15.78 -10.10 6.42
C GLY A 400 -14.57 -9.18 6.56
N GLN A 401 -13.71 -9.50 7.53
CA GLN A 401 -12.50 -8.72 7.78
C GLN A 401 -11.41 -8.96 6.72
N ILE A 402 -11.32 -10.18 6.19
CA ILE A 402 -10.65 -10.45 4.92
C ILE A 402 -11.74 -10.68 3.88
N ARG A 403 -11.84 -9.77 2.92
CA ARG A 403 -12.91 -9.81 1.93
C ARG A 403 -12.35 -9.93 0.52
N LEU A 404 -12.67 -11.01 -0.17
CA LEU A 404 -12.60 -11.08 -1.62
C LEU A 404 -13.94 -10.67 -2.19
N SER A 405 -14.01 -9.49 -2.80
CA SER A 405 -15.19 -9.03 -3.52
C SER A 405 -14.85 -8.95 -5.00
N GLY A 406 -15.33 -9.92 -5.75
CA GLY A 406 -15.07 -9.96 -7.19
C GLY A 406 -16.35 -9.85 -7.97
N ALA A 407 -16.40 -8.87 -8.84
CA ALA A 407 -17.30 -8.89 -9.98
C ALA A 407 -16.52 -9.31 -11.22
N SER A 408 -15.35 -9.91 -11.09
CA SER A 408 -14.46 -10.02 -12.21
C SER A 408 -14.44 -11.40 -12.83
N ASN A 409 -14.25 -11.35 -14.12
CA ASN A 409 -14.26 -12.48 -15.01
C ASN A 409 -12.83 -12.91 -15.36
N GLY A 410 -11.86 -12.88 -14.42
CA GLY A 410 -10.53 -13.16 -14.90
C GLY A 410 -9.43 -13.49 -13.90
N THR A 411 -9.72 -13.69 -12.63
CA THR A 411 -8.70 -14.22 -11.70
C THR A 411 -8.45 -15.68 -11.98
N LYS A 412 -7.20 -16.03 -12.26
CA LYS A 412 -6.79 -17.41 -12.47
C LYS A 412 -6.72 -18.18 -11.16
N ALA A 413 -6.03 -17.60 -10.17
CA ALA A 413 -5.80 -18.26 -8.91
C ALA A 413 -5.86 -17.31 -7.72
N PHE A 414 -6.53 -17.75 -6.68
CA PHE A 414 -6.55 -17.11 -5.38
C PHE A 414 -6.14 -18.12 -4.32
N ALA A 415 -5.07 -17.81 -3.60
CA ALA A 415 -4.59 -18.57 -2.48
C ALA A 415 -4.45 -17.68 -1.25
N LEU A 416 -5.13 -18.03 -0.16
CA LEU A 416 -5.06 -17.39 1.14
C LEU A 416 -4.63 -18.39 2.20
N THR A 417 -3.56 -18.08 2.92
CA THR A 417 -3.12 -18.84 4.09
C THR A 417 -3.20 -17.96 5.33
N VAL A 418 -3.92 -18.41 6.34
CA VAL A 418 -4.07 -17.71 7.63
C VAL A 418 -3.58 -18.61 8.74
N ARG A 419 -2.63 -18.13 9.56
CA ARG A 419 -2.09 -18.89 10.70
C ARG A 419 -1.97 -18.01 11.94
N ASN A 420 -2.20 -18.59 13.11
CA ASN A 420 -1.97 -17.96 14.41
C ASN A 420 -2.62 -16.58 14.53
N THR A 421 -3.76 -16.34 13.87
CA THR A 421 -4.35 -15.02 13.72
C THR A 421 -5.64 -14.92 14.52
N LYS A 422 -5.88 -13.74 15.11
CA LYS A 422 -7.09 -13.46 15.87
C LYS A 422 -8.00 -12.51 15.12
N PHE A 423 -9.26 -12.89 14.99
CA PHE A 423 -10.32 -12.08 14.40
C PHE A 423 -11.43 -11.87 15.42
N SER A 424 -11.96 -10.66 15.52
CA SER A 424 -13.11 -10.38 16.39
C SER A 424 -13.86 -9.11 15.99
N GLY A 425 -15.08 -8.96 16.46
CA GLY A 425 -15.89 -7.75 16.32
C GLY A 425 -17.01 -7.86 15.28
N PHE A 426 -17.24 -6.83 14.48
CA PHE A 426 -18.32 -6.81 13.50
C PHE A 426 -17.91 -7.51 12.19
N GLY A 427 -18.89 -8.17 11.56
CA GLY A 427 -18.72 -8.96 10.35
C GLY A 427 -18.20 -10.38 10.63
N GLY A 428 -17.67 -11.05 9.61
CA GLY A 428 -16.99 -12.35 9.73
C GLY A 428 -15.47 -12.20 9.63
N ALA A 429 -14.71 -13.28 9.78
CA ALA A 429 -13.27 -13.29 9.57
C ALA A 429 -12.93 -13.26 8.07
N ILE A 430 -13.52 -14.18 7.31
CA ILE A 430 -13.20 -14.40 5.89
C ILE A 430 -14.48 -14.40 5.08
N GLY A 431 -14.61 -13.48 4.13
CA GLY A 431 -15.70 -13.39 3.19
C GLY A 431 -15.21 -13.51 1.75
N ILE A 432 -15.53 -14.63 1.09
CA ILE A 432 -15.29 -14.81 -0.34
C ILE A 432 -16.64 -14.74 -1.03
N LEU A 433 -16.97 -13.57 -1.49
CA LEU A 433 -18.28 -13.26 -2.03
C LEU A 433 -18.22 -13.29 -3.55
N ASN A 434 -19.08 -14.12 -4.15
CA ASN A 434 -19.13 -14.27 -5.59
C ASN A 434 -17.79 -14.73 -6.18
N ALA A 435 -17.33 -15.93 -5.83
CA ALA A 435 -16.14 -16.56 -6.41
C ALA A 435 -16.35 -16.80 -7.91
N ASN A 436 -16.17 -15.77 -8.73
CA ASN A 436 -16.52 -15.77 -10.15
C ASN A 436 -15.32 -16.14 -11.02
N ASN A 437 -15.49 -17.14 -11.89
CA ASN A 437 -14.51 -17.53 -12.92
C ASN A 437 -13.07 -17.75 -12.41
N LEU A 438 -12.93 -18.25 -11.17
CA LEU A 438 -11.67 -18.70 -10.62
C LEU A 438 -11.32 -20.09 -11.13
N GLU A 439 -10.14 -20.31 -11.69
CA GLU A 439 -9.64 -21.65 -11.97
C GLU A 439 -9.25 -22.38 -10.68
N THR A 440 -8.72 -21.63 -9.71
CA THR A 440 -8.29 -22.20 -8.43
C THR A 440 -8.61 -21.27 -7.27
N LEU A 441 -9.32 -21.79 -6.28
CA LEU A 441 -9.56 -21.16 -4.98
C LEU A 441 -8.97 -22.03 -3.88
N LYS A 442 -8.03 -21.52 -3.11
CA LYS A 442 -7.43 -22.21 -1.97
C LYS A 442 -7.46 -21.31 -0.74
N VAL A 443 -8.09 -21.76 0.32
CA VAL A 443 -8.10 -21.11 1.63
C VAL A 443 -7.63 -22.09 2.67
N LEU A 444 -6.56 -21.79 3.37
CA LEU A 444 -6.07 -22.54 4.50
C LEU A 444 -6.16 -21.67 5.75
N VAL A 445 -6.77 -22.18 6.80
CA VAL A 445 -6.81 -21.53 8.11
C VAL A 445 -6.34 -22.53 9.17
N GLU A 446 -5.40 -22.13 9.99
CA GLU A 446 -4.78 -22.97 10.99
C GLU A 446 -4.48 -22.20 12.27
N ASN A 447 -4.73 -22.84 13.42
CA ASN A 447 -4.38 -22.31 14.75
C ASN A 447 -4.85 -20.86 14.96
N SER A 448 -6.03 -20.52 14.48
CA SER A 448 -6.55 -19.15 14.47
C SER A 448 -7.84 -19.02 15.27
N SER A 449 -8.08 -17.84 15.85
CA SER A 449 -9.34 -17.56 16.55
C SER A 449 -10.26 -16.76 15.66
N LEU A 450 -11.39 -17.36 15.30
CA LEU A 450 -12.46 -16.74 14.53
C LEU A 450 -13.70 -16.64 15.44
N SER A 451 -13.65 -15.73 16.41
CA SER A 451 -14.56 -15.73 17.55
C SER A 451 -15.05 -14.33 17.91
N ASP A 452 -16.12 -14.30 18.69
CA ASP A 452 -16.71 -13.07 19.22
C ASP A 452 -17.23 -12.12 18.12
N PHE A 453 -17.73 -12.70 17.00
CA PHE A 453 -18.35 -11.90 15.94
C PHE A 453 -19.77 -11.49 16.31
N THR A 454 -20.08 -10.24 16.02
CA THR A 454 -21.38 -9.61 16.30
C THR A 454 -21.98 -9.03 15.02
N ALA A 455 -23.25 -8.72 15.07
CA ALA A 455 -23.95 -8.01 14.00
C ALA A 455 -24.53 -6.70 14.55
N PRO A 456 -24.60 -5.62 13.74
CA PRO A 456 -25.34 -4.43 14.10
C PRO A 456 -26.82 -4.75 14.41
N ALA A 457 -27.44 -3.95 15.24
CA ALA A 457 -28.85 -4.15 15.58
C ALA A 457 -29.73 -4.14 14.32
N GLY A 458 -30.50 -5.21 14.12
CA GLY A 458 -31.35 -5.39 12.95
C GLY A 458 -30.68 -5.94 11.69
N ALA A 459 -29.36 -6.11 11.68
CA ALA A 459 -28.65 -6.76 10.59
C ALA A 459 -28.63 -8.30 10.76
N THR A 460 -28.59 -9.00 9.65
CA THR A 460 -28.38 -10.47 9.65
C THR A 460 -26.92 -10.76 10.01
N PRO A 461 -26.66 -11.61 11.02
CA PRO A 461 -25.31 -12.02 11.33
C PRO A 461 -24.65 -12.76 10.16
N ILE A 462 -23.38 -12.47 9.93
CA ILE A 462 -22.57 -13.11 8.90
C ILE A 462 -21.75 -14.24 9.52
N ALA A 463 -21.49 -15.30 8.77
CA ALA A 463 -20.64 -16.39 9.25
C ALA A 463 -19.19 -15.94 9.45
N ALA A 464 -18.50 -16.60 10.39
CA ALA A 464 -17.07 -16.34 10.59
C ALA A 464 -16.26 -16.66 9.31
N VAL A 465 -16.63 -17.71 8.57
CA VAL A 465 -16.11 -18.00 7.23
C VAL A 465 -17.28 -18.09 6.25
N THR A 466 -17.33 -17.21 5.27
CA THR A 466 -18.36 -17.19 4.23
C THR A 466 -17.74 -17.41 2.85
N VAL A 467 -18.26 -18.36 2.08
CA VAL A 467 -17.92 -18.56 0.67
C VAL A 467 -19.19 -18.69 -0.16
N THR A 468 -19.34 -17.83 -1.17
CA THR A 468 -20.49 -17.91 -2.08
C THR A 468 -20.03 -18.01 -3.53
N HIS A 469 -20.65 -18.92 -4.29
CA HIS A 469 -20.44 -19.07 -5.72
C HIS A 469 -21.79 -19.07 -6.45
N PRO A 470 -22.01 -18.13 -7.41
CA PRO A 470 -23.29 -18.02 -8.12
C PRO A 470 -23.47 -19.11 -9.19
N ALA A 471 -24.73 -19.34 -9.59
CA ALA A 471 -25.11 -20.42 -10.50
C ALA A 471 -24.59 -20.24 -11.95
N ASP A 472 -24.33 -19.03 -12.36
CA ASP A 472 -24.00 -18.67 -13.75
C ASP A 472 -22.49 -18.47 -14.01
N LYS A 473 -21.65 -18.68 -13.01
CA LYS A 473 -20.20 -18.47 -13.10
C LYS A 473 -19.43 -19.79 -13.02
N MET A 474 -18.21 -19.77 -13.54
CA MET A 474 -17.32 -20.94 -13.48
C MET A 474 -16.46 -20.89 -12.23
N LEU A 475 -16.27 -22.04 -11.64
CA LEU A 475 -15.32 -22.26 -10.54
C LEU A 475 -14.61 -23.60 -10.83
N GLY A 476 -13.30 -23.56 -10.88
CA GLY A 476 -12.49 -24.77 -11.02
C GLY A 476 -12.31 -25.49 -9.68
N THR A 477 -11.08 -25.79 -9.30
CA THR A 477 -10.81 -26.42 -8.02
C THR A 477 -10.97 -25.43 -6.87
N ALA A 478 -11.84 -25.73 -5.91
CA ALA A 478 -12.05 -24.90 -4.72
C ALA A 478 -11.90 -25.74 -3.44
N VAL A 479 -10.96 -25.34 -2.59
CA VAL A 479 -10.67 -26.00 -1.32
C VAL A 479 -10.61 -24.99 -0.20
N ILE A 480 -11.42 -25.22 0.83
CA ILE A 480 -11.42 -24.49 2.09
C ILE A 480 -10.95 -25.48 3.17
N ASP A 481 -9.70 -25.37 3.57
CA ASP A 481 -9.06 -26.26 4.53
C ASP A 481 -8.90 -25.56 5.88
N LEU A 482 -9.84 -25.80 6.75
CA LEU A 482 -9.83 -25.34 8.13
C LEU A 482 -9.15 -26.38 9.04
N GLY A 483 -9.00 -27.63 8.57
CA GLY A 483 -8.30 -28.69 9.29
C GLY A 483 -8.42 -30.04 8.63
N GLY A 484 -7.33 -30.78 8.52
CA GLY A 484 -7.26 -32.15 8.01
C GLY A 484 -7.46 -32.30 6.51
N GLY A 485 -7.48 -31.22 5.76
CA GLY A 485 -7.68 -31.20 4.33
C GLY A 485 -6.38 -31.28 3.52
N PRO A 486 -6.51 -31.23 2.17
CA PRO A 486 -5.39 -31.45 1.26
C PRO A 486 -4.41 -30.28 1.18
N LEU A 487 -4.71 -29.10 1.75
CA LEU A 487 -3.77 -27.99 1.83
C LEU A 487 -2.84 -28.10 3.04
N GLY A 488 -3.10 -29.07 3.93
CA GLY A 488 -2.24 -29.43 5.05
C GLY A 488 -2.52 -28.63 6.33
N SER A 489 -3.71 -28.06 6.50
CA SER A 489 -4.11 -27.47 7.77
C SER A 489 -4.23 -28.55 8.85
N HIS A 490 -3.64 -28.30 10.02
CA HIS A 490 -3.81 -29.14 11.21
C HIS A 490 -5.09 -28.80 12.00
N GLY A 491 -5.88 -27.82 11.57
CA GLY A 491 -7.00 -27.28 12.32
C GLY A 491 -6.55 -26.42 13.49
N ARG A 492 -7.08 -26.71 14.69
CA ARG A 492 -6.87 -25.95 15.93
C ARG A 492 -7.44 -24.52 15.85
N ASN A 493 -8.38 -24.30 14.94
CA ASN A 493 -9.09 -23.05 14.88
C ASN A 493 -10.15 -23.03 16.00
N ARG A 494 -10.43 -21.82 16.46
CA ARG A 494 -11.39 -21.59 17.54
C ARG A 494 -12.58 -20.80 17.01
N PHE A 495 -13.77 -21.40 17.05
CA PHE A 495 -15.05 -20.80 16.70
C PHE A 495 -15.93 -20.73 17.94
N VAL A 496 -16.06 -19.55 18.53
CA VAL A 496 -16.81 -19.39 19.77
C VAL A 496 -17.49 -18.04 19.83
N LYS A 497 -18.75 -18.02 20.32
CA LYS A 497 -19.55 -16.82 20.54
C LYS A 497 -19.79 -15.97 19.27
N ASN A 498 -19.96 -16.62 18.16
CA ASN A 498 -20.32 -15.94 16.93
C ASN A 498 -21.85 -15.76 16.88
N ALA A 499 -22.30 -14.59 16.45
CA ALA A 499 -23.74 -14.30 16.36
C ALA A 499 -24.41 -15.01 15.17
N GLY A 500 -23.62 -15.33 14.13
CA GLY A 500 -24.04 -16.12 12.97
C GLY A 500 -23.41 -17.52 12.97
N PRO A 501 -23.56 -18.27 11.87
CA PRO A 501 -22.85 -19.53 11.68
C PRO A 501 -21.34 -19.34 11.74
N ASP A 502 -20.61 -20.36 12.15
CA ASP A 502 -19.15 -20.32 12.11
C ASP A 502 -18.63 -20.48 10.66
N VAL A 503 -19.27 -21.37 9.90
CA VAL A 503 -18.93 -21.60 8.49
C VAL A 503 -20.20 -21.61 7.64
N SER A 504 -20.21 -20.82 6.57
CA SER A 504 -21.29 -20.79 5.58
C SER A 504 -20.71 -20.89 4.17
N VAL A 505 -21.01 -21.98 3.47
CA VAL A 505 -20.53 -22.22 2.12
C VAL A 505 -21.71 -22.55 1.20
N SER A 506 -21.80 -21.78 0.10
CA SER A 506 -22.82 -22.06 -0.91
C SER A 506 -22.20 -22.10 -2.31
N ASN A 507 -22.54 -23.13 -3.07
CA ASN A 507 -22.21 -23.24 -4.49
C ASN A 507 -23.51 -23.54 -5.26
N ALA A 508 -24.06 -22.50 -5.86
CA ALA A 508 -25.31 -22.61 -6.62
C ALA A 508 -25.11 -23.23 -8.01
N ASN A 509 -23.86 -23.37 -8.48
CA ASN A 509 -23.57 -23.98 -9.78
C ASN A 509 -23.31 -25.49 -9.67
N THR A 510 -24.24 -26.27 -10.11
CA THR A 510 -24.14 -27.74 -10.13
C THR A 510 -23.30 -28.31 -11.28
N ARG A 511 -22.85 -27.44 -12.21
CA ARG A 511 -22.04 -27.85 -13.37
C ARG A 511 -20.52 -27.72 -13.11
N THR A 512 -20.13 -27.09 -12.01
CA THR A 512 -18.72 -26.97 -11.59
C THR A 512 -18.35 -28.12 -10.65
N ALA A 513 -17.05 -28.27 -10.37
CA ALA A 513 -16.61 -29.14 -9.28
C ALA A 513 -17.18 -28.65 -7.94
N PRO A 514 -17.44 -29.53 -6.99
CA PRO A 514 -17.92 -29.13 -5.66
C PRO A 514 -16.85 -28.29 -4.95
N ILE A 515 -17.28 -27.31 -4.15
CA ILE A 515 -16.40 -26.68 -3.18
C ILE A 515 -16.14 -27.70 -2.08
N ARG A 516 -14.87 -28.04 -1.88
CA ARG A 516 -14.45 -28.92 -0.80
C ARG A 516 -14.18 -28.12 0.46
N VAL A 517 -14.77 -28.53 1.58
CA VAL A 517 -14.55 -27.95 2.90
C VAL A 517 -14.10 -29.05 3.87
N ASP A 518 -12.96 -28.87 4.49
CA ASP A 518 -12.40 -29.73 5.53
C ASP A 518 -12.23 -28.93 6.82
N ALA A 519 -12.67 -29.49 7.98
CA ALA A 519 -12.67 -28.77 9.25
C ALA A 519 -12.39 -29.71 10.45
N ALA A 520 -11.47 -30.64 10.27
CA ALA A 520 -11.11 -31.58 11.34
C ALA A 520 -10.15 -30.93 12.34
N GLY A 521 -10.33 -31.27 13.62
CA GLY A 521 -9.45 -30.80 14.68
C GLY A 521 -9.67 -29.34 15.14
N ASP A 522 -10.83 -28.78 14.87
CA ASP A 522 -11.23 -27.44 15.31
C ASP A 522 -12.05 -27.47 16.61
N TYR A 523 -12.07 -26.35 17.32
CA TYR A 523 -12.83 -26.17 18.56
C TYR A 523 -14.09 -25.32 18.32
N TRP A 524 -15.27 -25.90 18.63
CA TRP A 524 -16.59 -25.35 18.36
C TRP A 524 -17.35 -25.00 19.66
N GLY A 525 -16.70 -24.40 20.60
CA GLY A 525 -17.35 -24.01 21.86
C GLY A 525 -17.66 -25.13 22.84
N GLY A 526 -17.04 -26.32 22.69
CA GLY A 526 -17.15 -27.47 23.63
C GLY A 526 -18.08 -28.59 23.19
N GLY A 527 -18.55 -28.58 21.94
CA GLY A 527 -19.37 -29.65 21.33
C GLY A 527 -18.99 -29.93 19.90
N ALA A 528 -19.61 -30.94 19.29
CA ALA A 528 -19.54 -31.13 17.85
C ALA A 528 -20.33 -30.01 17.14
N PRO A 529 -19.88 -29.54 15.98
CA PRO A 529 -20.58 -28.48 15.26
C PRO A 529 -21.97 -28.93 14.84
N VAL A 530 -22.95 -28.08 15.03
CA VAL A 530 -24.33 -28.29 14.62
C VAL A 530 -24.47 -27.97 13.13
N MET A 531 -24.84 -28.96 12.33
CA MET A 531 -25.06 -28.80 10.89
C MET A 531 -26.47 -28.27 10.63
N ALA A 532 -26.59 -27.19 9.86
CA ALA A 532 -27.91 -26.85 9.31
C ALA A 532 -28.32 -27.90 8.29
N ALA A 533 -29.56 -28.40 8.41
CA ALA A 533 -30.13 -29.28 7.39
C ALA A 533 -30.09 -28.55 6.04
N ALA A 534 -29.55 -29.21 5.01
CA ALA A 534 -29.51 -28.68 3.66
C ALA A 534 -30.94 -28.42 3.15
N ALA A 535 -31.40 -27.19 3.30
CA ALA A 535 -32.67 -26.76 2.72
C ALA A 535 -32.44 -26.45 1.24
N GLN A 536 -32.76 -27.38 0.37
CA GLN A 536 -32.88 -27.07 -1.06
C GLN A 536 -33.90 -25.94 -1.22
N GLY A 537 -33.40 -24.77 -1.57
CA GLY A 537 -34.22 -23.59 -1.89
C GLY A 537 -34.49 -22.60 -0.76
N ALA A 538 -33.87 -22.71 0.40
CA ALA A 538 -34.06 -21.71 1.48
C ALA A 538 -33.24 -20.42 1.23
N THR A 539 -33.92 -19.33 0.91
CA THR A 539 -33.40 -17.97 0.87
C THR A 539 -33.29 -17.32 2.26
N LYS A 540 -33.52 -18.03 3.34
CA LYS A 540 -33.53 -17.52 4.71
C LYS A 540 -32.34 -18.08 5.48
N ALA A 541 -31.53 -17.16 6.04
CA ALA A 541 -30.47 -17.51 6.99
C ALA A 541 -31.09 -18.28 8.19
N PRO A 542 -30.40 -19.27 8.76
CA PRO A 542 -30.88 -19.98 9.95
C PRO A 542 -31.07 -18.99 11.11
N GLU A 543 -32.09 -19.25 11.90
CA GLU A 543 -32.39 -18.46 13.10
C GLU A 543 -31.25 -18.58 14.11
N ARG A 544 -31.04 -17.50 14.89
CA ARG A 544 -30.00 -17.35 15.90
C ARG A 544 -29.83 -18.59 16.78
N GLY A 545 -28.65 -19.21 16.76
CA GLY A 545 -28.31 -20.38 17.62
C GLY A 545 -28.63 -21.76 17.03
N ALA A 546 -28.97 -21.86 15.74
CA ALA A 546 -29.46 -23.13 15.17
C ALA A 546 -28.38 -23.97 14.48
N SER A 547 -27.24 -23.42 14.03
CA SER A 547 -26.16 -24.23 13.42
C SER A 547 -24.83 -23.50 13.34
N ASP A 548 -23.75 -24.24 13.60
CA ASP A 548 -22.38 -23.76 13.46
C ASP A 548 -21.91 -23.81 11.98
N VAL A 549 -22.49 -24.73 11.20
CA VAL A 549 -22.11 -24.95 9.79
C VAL A 549 -23.33 -24.96 8.89
N ALA A 550 -23.38 -24.08 7.92
CA ALA A 550 -24.43 -23.98 6.91
C ALA A 550 -23.85 -24.29 5.51
N ILE A 551 -24.27 -25.37 4.90
CA ILE A 551 -23.82 -25.82 3.58
C ILE A 551 -25.01 -25.82 2.62
N ASN A 552 -24.82 -25.22 1.43
CA ASN A 552 -25.88 -25.18 0.42
C ASN A 552 -25.34 -25.47 -0.99
N GLY A 553 -26.08 -26.25 -1.76
CA GLY A 553 -25.75 -26.55 -3.15
C GLY A 553 -24.60 -27.55 -3.32
N ASN A 554 -23.78 -27.34 -4.37
CA ASN A 554 -22.70 -28.26 -4.76
C ASN A 554 -21.45 -28.08 -3.90
N VAL A 555 -21.50 -28.62 -2.67
CA VAL A 555 -20.41 -28.52 -1.68
C VAL A 555 -20.16 -29.89 -1.07
N THR A 556 -18.90 -30.30 -0.98
CA THR A 556 -18.48 -31.48 -0.22
C THR A 556 -17.93 -31.02 1.13
N PHE A 557 -18.60 -31.40 2.20
CA PHE A 557 -18.15 -31.14 3.55
C PHE A 557 -17.70 -32.45 4.21
N ASN A 558 -16.43 -32.49 4.61
CA ASN A 558 -15.92 -33.59 5.38
C ASN A 558 -16.19 -33.32 6.87
N PRO A 559 -16.97 -34.18 7.54
CA PRO A 559 -17.39 -33.93 8.90
C PRO A 559 -16.21 -33.79 9.84
N PRO A 560 -16.26 -32.81 10.73
CA PRO A 560 -15.14 -32.51 11.60
C PRO A 560 -14.98 -33.54 12.71
N THR A 561 -13.75 -33.93 12.99
CA THR A 561 -13.37 -34.33 14.34
C THR A 561 -13.16 -33.03 15.14
N HIS A 562 -13.84 -32.88 16.26
CA HIS A 562 -13.75 -31.65 17.06
C HIS A 562 -12.80 -31.82 18.23
N LEU A 563 -12.15 -30.71 18.65
CA LEU A 563 -11.41 -30.67 19.89
C LEU A 563 -12.37 -30.52 21.08
N THR A 564 -12.17 -31.32 22.09
CA THR A 564 -12.96 -31.28 23.34
C THR A 564 -12.50 -30.23 24.32
N SER A 565 -11.28 -29.68 24.13
CA SER A 565 -10.71 -28.61 24.93
C SER A 565 -10.30 -27.43 24.07
N ASP A 566 -10.44 -26.23 24.63
CA ASP A 566 -10.07 -24.98 23.97
C ASP A 566 -8.55 -24.92 23.74
N PRO A 567 -8.06 -24.81 22.50
CA PRO A 567 -6.64 -24.75 22.19
C PRO A 567 -5.95 -23.45 22.67
N ALA A 568 -6.75 -22.45 23.10
CA ALA A 568 -6.23 -21.20 23.66
C ALA A 568 -6.02 -21.21 25.18
N ARG A 569 -6.24 -22.39 25.83
CA ARG A 569 -6.04 -22.56 27.28
C ARG A 569 -4.80 -23.36 27.60
#